data_bed427da11d3c2d47e265251cb31b101
#
_entry.id   bed427da11d3c2d47e265251cb31b101
#
_cell.length_a   1.000
_cell.length_b   1.000
_cell.length_c   1.000
_cell.angle_alpha   90.00
_cell.angle_beta   90.00
_cell.angle_gamma   90.00
#
_symmetry.space_group_name_H-M   'P 1'
#
loop_
_entity.id
_entity.type
_entity.pdbx_description
1 polymer ?
#
loop_
_entity_poly.entity_id
_entity_poly.type
_entity_poly.pdbx_seq_one_letter_code
_entity_poly.pdbx_strand_id
1 'polypeptide(L)'
;KIQLGFNRRYDPGHFSIKKDLSKNKIGRLEKIIITSRDPAPPKTSYLKSSGGIFRDMMIHDFDLCRLYLGKDEISEVHALSSSFEKLYKKIKDHELAVVTMKSKKGVICVITNSRHCSFGYDQRVELFGKNGMLLSGNKEINSTELFNSNFSSSKKPFLNFFIDRYKDAYNLQLKELTTLHKGKIKSRSTFEDGYMALKLANACYKSLSLKKSVKL
;
A
#
# COMPACT_ATOMS: atom_id res chain seq x y z
N LYS A 1 9.73 9.37 -22.38
CA LYS A 1 8.95 8.30 -21.70
C LYS A 1 9.10 8.46 -20.21
N ILE A 2 8.03 8.28 -19.44
CA ILE A 2 7.98 8.47 -17.99
C ILE A 2 7.47 7.18 -17.38
N GLN A 3 8.09 6.77 -16.25
CA GLN A 3 7.65 5.71 -15.36
C GLN A 3 7.63 6.28 -13.93
N LEU A 4 6.51 6.15 -13.24
CA LEU A 4 6.43 6.60 -11.85
C LEU A 4 7.03 5.57 -10.90
N GLY A 5 7.51 6.04 -9.73
CA GLY A 5 8.16 5.24 -8.70
C GLY A 5 7.21 4.36 -7.86
N PHE A 6 6.12 3.85 -8.42
CA PHE A 6 5.24 2.89 -7.72
C PHE A 6 5.86 1.49 -7.75
N ASN A 7 6.92 1.33 -7.00
CA ASN A 7 7.72 0.11 -6.92
C ASN A 7 6.92 -1.13 -6.51
N ARG A 8 5.85 -0.97 -5.72
CA ARG A 8 5.01 -2.09 -5.25
C ARG A 8 4.31 -2.83 -6.39
N ARG A 9 4.08 -2.20 -7.56
CA ARG A 9 3.60 -2.86 -8.78
C ARG A 9 4.56 -3.90 -9.34
N TYR A 10 5.83 -3.82 -8.93
CA TYR A 10 6.93 -4.70 -9.35
C TYR A 10 7.30 -5.72 -8.27
N ASP A 11 6.71 -5.65 -7.08
CA ASP A 11 6.94 -6.64 -6.04
C ASP A 11 6.45 -8.02 -6.49
N PRO A 12 7.29 -9.07 -6.43
CA PRO A 12 6.93 -10.41 -6.91
C PRO A 12 5.67 -10.97 -6.25
N GLY A 13 5.48 -10.74 -4.94
CA GLY A 13 4.29 -11.19 -4.21
C GLY A 13 3.03 -10.46 -4.65
N HIS A 14 3.07 -9.13 -4.67
CA HIS A 14 1.94 -8.29 -5.10
C HIS A 14 1.57 -8.53 -6.57
N PHE A 15 2.58 -8.75 -7.42
CA PHE A 15 2.35 -9.06 -8.83
C PHE A 15 1.77 -10.46 -9.02
N SER A 16 2.19 -11.43 -8.21
CA SER A 16 1.66 -12.81 -8.26
C SER A 16 0.15 -12.83 -7.97
N ILE A 17 -0.29 -12.17 -6.89
CA ILE A 17 -1.73 -12.11 -6.58
C ILE A 17 -2.51 -11.33 -7.65
N LYS A 18 -1.93 -10.32 -8.30
CA LYS A 18 -2.55 -9.63 -9.45
C LYS A 18 -2.73 -10.58 -10.63
N LYS A 19 -1.73 -11.40 -10.94
CA LYS A 19 -1.78 -12.41 -12.00
C LYS A 19 -2.86 -13.46 -11.72
N ASP A 20 -2.96 -13.92 -10.48
CA ASP A 20 -3.95 -14.91 -10.06
C ASP A 20 -5.38 -14.34 -10.05
N LEU A 21 -5.55 -13.09 -9.63
CA LEU A 21 -6.81 -12.35 -9.76
C LEU A 21 -7.23 -12.25 -11.24
N SER A 22 -6.31 -11.93 -12.15
CA SER A 22 -6.61 -11.84 -13.59
C SER A 22 -7.02 -13.17 -14.22
N LYS A 23 -6.64 -14.29 -13.59
CA LYS A 23 -7.07 -15.66 -13.96
C LYS A 23 -8.35 -16.11 -13.26
N ASN A 24 -9.02 -15.19 -12.58
CA ASN A 24 -10.29 -15.44 -11.87
C ASN A 24 -10.23 -16.54 -10.79
N LYS A 25 -9.04 -16.76 -10.15
CA LYS A 25 -8.84 -17.85 -9.18
C LYS A 25 -9.70 -17.71 -7.92
N ILE A 26 -10.12 -16.51 -7.57
CA ILE A 26 -10.96 -16.23 -6.38
C ILE A 26 -12.40 -15.83 -6.77
N GLY A 27 -12.76 -15.94 -8.05
CA GLY A 27 -14.05 -15.45 -8.53
C GLY A 27 -14.14 -13.92 -8.51
N ARG A 28 -15.36 -13.39 -8.37
CA ARG A 28 -15.59 -11.94 -8.29
C ARG A 28 -14.85 -11.35 -7.07
N LEU A 29 -14.02 -10.34 -7.29
CA LEU A 29 -13.39 -9.58 -6.21
C LEU A 29 -14.45 -8.81 -5.41
N GLU A 30 -14.43 -8.91 -4.11
CA GLU A 30 -15.41 -8.29 -3.20
C GLU A 30 -14.76 -7.33 -2.20
N LYS A 31 -13.51 -7.64 -1.77
CA LYS A 31 -12.81 -6.83 -0.78
C LYS A 31 -11.31 -6.81 -1.03
N ILE A 32 -10.68 -5.66 -0.78
CA ILE A 32 -9.23 -5.45 -0.73
C ILE A 32 -8.89 -4.92 0.66
N ILE A 33 -7.92 -5.56 1.34
CA ILE A 33 -7.35 -5.05 2.59
C ILE A 33 -5.86 -4.84 2.37
N ILE A 34 -5.37 -3.64 2.71
CA ILE A 34 -3.95 -3.31 2.69
C ILE A 34 -3.53 -2.82 4.06
N THR A 35 -2.47 -3.43 4.58
CA THR A 35 -1.78 -2.98 5.80
C THR A 35 -0.40 -2.51 5.42
N SER A 36 -0.06 -1.26 5.77
CA SER A 36 1.26 -0.68 5.57
C SER A 36 1.72 0.04 6.82
N ARG A 37 2.79 -0.45 7.46
CA ARG A 37 3.36 0.13 8.67
C ARG A 37 4.86 0.29 8.53
N ASP A 38 5.35 1.50 8.79
CA ASP A 38 6.79 1.78 8.82
C ASP A 38 7.37 1.32 10.17
N PRO A 39 8.61 0.81 10.24
CA PRO A 39 9.21 0.35 11.49
C PRO A 39 9.46 1.51 12.47
N ALA A 40 9.73 2.71 11.94
CA ALA A 40 9.94 3.93 12.71
C ALA A 40 9.55 5.16 11.89
N PRO A 41 9.19 6.28 12.55
CA PRO A 41 8.87 7.51 11.85
C PRO A 41 10.09 8.08 11.11
N PRO A 42 9.90 8.68 9.94
CA PRO A 42 10.95 9.42 9.24
C PRO A 42 11.44 10.63 10.05
N LYS A 43 12.58 11.21 9.64
CA LYS A 43 13.09 12.45 10.24
C LYS A 43 12.05 13.57 10.19
N THR A 44 11.99 14.40 11.23
CA THR A 44 11.00 15.50 11.34
C THR A 44 11.07 16.48 10.16
N SER A 45 12.26 16.74 9.62
CA SER A 45 12.42 17.59 8.42
C SER A 45 11.68 17.02 7.21
N TYR A 46 11.77 15.70 6.99
CA TYR A 46 11.06 15.00 5.93
C TYR A 46 9.55 15.04 6.15
N LEU A 47 9.06 14.73 7.35
CA LEU A 47 7.63 14.77 7.68
C LEU A 47 6.99 16.12 7.34
N LYS A 48 7.70 17.24 7.61
CA LYS A 48 7.20 18.58 7.30
C LYS A 48 7.04 18.88 5.80
N SER A 49 7.79 18.20 4.94
CA SER A 49 7.82 18.44 3.49
C SER A 49 7.19 17.33 2.66
N SER A 50 6.92 16.16 3.26
CA SER A 50 6.45 14.96 2.55
C SER A 50 5.02 15.07 1.99
N GLY A 51 4.23 16.02 2.47
CA GLY A 51 2.82 16.15 2.11
C GLY A 51 1.85 15.36 2.99
N GLY A 52 2.36 14.72 4.07
CA GLY A 52 1.60 14.00 5.09
C GLY A 52 1.28 12.55 4.71
N ILE A 53 0.70 11.81 5.67
CA ILE A 53 0.54 10.35 5.57
C ILE A 53 -0.16 9.86 4.30
N PHE A 54 -1.16 10.59 3.80
CA PHE A 54 -1.93 10.16 2.61
C PHE A 54 -1.17 10.35 1.30
N ARG A 55 -0.36 11.43 1.18
CA ARG A 55 0.39 11.74 -0.04
C ARG A 55 1.78 11.11 -0.07
N ASP A 56 2.35 10.81 1.10
CA ASP A 56 3.67 10.25 1.25
C ASP A 56 3.65 8.72 1.35
N MET A 57 2.88 8.19 2.31
CA MET A 57 2.84 6.77 2.63
C MET A 57 1.70 6.03 1.91
N MET A 58 0.46 6.48 2.11
CA MET A 58 -0.75 5.78 1.63
C MET A 58 -0.94 5.87 0.11
N ILE A 59 -0.26 6.80 -0.56
CA ILE A 59 -0.33 6.95 -2.02
C ILE A 59 0.04 5.64 -2.75
N HIS A 60 0.98 4.87 -2.20
CA HIS A 60 1.36 3.56 -2.72
C HIS A 60 0.25 2.52 -2.56
N ASP A 61 -0.54 2.62 -1.51
CA ASP A 61 -1.67 1.71 -1.24
C ASP A 61 -2.88 2.06 -2.11
N PHE A 62 -3.13 3.35 -2.36
CA PHE A 62 -4.13 3.79 -3.33
C PHE A 62 -3.80 3.29 -4.74
N ASP A 63 -2.54 3.34 -5.12
CA ASP A 63 -2.06 2.82 -6.38
C ASP A 63 -2.29 1.30 -6.51
N LEU A 64 -2.00 0.52 -5.45
CA LEU A 64 -2.26 -0.91 -5.41
C LEU A 64 -3.75 -1.24 -5.47
N CYS A 65 -4.61 -0.54 -4.74
CA CYS A 65 -6.06 -0.72 -4.84
C CYS A 65 -6.53 -0.54 -6.28
N ARG A 66 -6.09 0.53 -6.96
CA ARG A 66 -6.42 0.79 -8.37
C ARG A 66 -5.88 -0.30 -9.30
N LEU A 67 -4.66 -0.79 -9.06
CA LEU A 67 -4.08 -1.91 -9.81
C LEU A 67 -4.95 -3.16 -9.74
N TYR A 68 -5.48 -3.51 -8.57
CA TYR A 68 -6.32 -4.69 -8.39
C TYR A 68 -7.74 -4.51 -8.91
N LEU A 69 -8.31 -3.33 -8.75
CA LEU A 69 -9.64 -2.98 -9.29
C LEU A 69 -9.66 -2.94 -10.83
N GLY A 70 -8.50 -2.65 -11.45
CA GLY A 70 -8.39 -2.57 -12.91
C GLY A 70 -9.21 -1.41 -13.49
N LYS A 71 -10.28 -1.70 -14.24
CA LYS A 71 -11.17 -0.71 -14.84
C LYS A 71 -12.29 -0.23 -13.91
N ASP A 72 -12.44 -0.84 -12.73
CA ASP A 72 -13.42 -0.42 -11.75
C ASP A 72 -12.85 0.77 -10.94
N GLU A 73 -13.58 1.85 -10.90
CA GLU A 73 -13.11 3.10 -10.29
C GLU A 73 -13.65 3.26 -8.87
N ILE A 74 -12.88 3.90 -8.00
CA ILE A 74 -13.35 4.31 -6.67
C ILE A 74 -14.37 5.43 -6.84
N SER A 75 -15.51 5.29 -6.17
CA SER A 75 -16.62 6.26 -6.17
C SER A 75 -16.79 7.00 -4.85
N GLU A 76 -16.29 6.45 -3.75
CA GLU A 76 -16.46 7.00 -2.40
C GLU A 76 -15.24 6.71 -1.53
N VAL A 77 -14.85 7.67 -0.70
CA VAL A 77 -13.72 7.60 0.24
C VAL A 77 -14.16 8.11 1.60
N HIS A 78 -13.83 7.37 2.67
CA HIS A 78 -13.93 7.81 4.06
C HIS A 78 -12.60 7.60 4.77
N ALA A 79 -12.10 8.62 5.45
CA ALA A 79 -10.82 8.60 6.15
C ALA A 79 -10.97 8.92 7.63
N LEU A 80 -10.25 8.19 8.47
CA LEU A 80 -10.03 8.45 9.88
C LEU A 80 -8.52 8.49 10.16
N SER A 81 -8.10 9.34 11.07
CA SER A 81 -6.69 9.45 11.45
C SER A 81 -6.51 9.82 12.90
N SER A 82 -5.35 9.49 13.45
CA SER A 82 -4.98 9.84 14.82
C SER A 82 -3.51 10.21 14.92
N SER A 83 -3.20 11.00 15.97
CA SER A 83 -1.83 11.39 16.31
C SER A 83 -1.68 11.32 17.82
N PHE A 84 -0.92 10.36 18.29
CA PHE A 84 -0.63 10.12 19.71
C PHE A 84 0.56 10.96 20.16
N GLU A 85 1.61 11.00 19.35
CA GLU A 85 2.83 11.75 19.63
C GLU A 85 2.65 13.26 19.41
N LYS A 86 3.23 14.07 20.31
CA LYS A 86 3.19 15.55 20.25
C LYS A 86 3.78 16.10 18.95
N LEU A 87 4.75 15.40 18.37
CA LEU A 87 5.38 15.78 17.12
C LEU A 87 4.35 15.93 15.99
N TYR A 88 3.52 14.91 15.77
CA TYR A 88 2.53 14.91 14.67
C TYR A 88 1.48 16.01 14.84
N LYS A 89 1.05 16.26 16.09
CA LYS A 89 0.16 17.38 16.40
C LYS A 89 0.78 18.73 16.04
N LYS A 90 2.06 18.91 16.36
CA LYS A 90 2.81 20.15 16.08
C LYS A 90 2.98 20.41 14.58
N ILE A 91 3.27 19.38 13.78
CA ILE A 91 3.45 19.50 12.33
C ILE A 91 2.15 19.37 11.53
N LYS A 92 1.01 19.16 12.20
CA LYS A 92 -0.32 18.96 11.59
C LYS A 92 -0.37 17.79 10.59
N ASP A 93 0.37 16.70 10.91
CA ASP A 93 0.32 15.44 10.17
C ASP A 93 -0.26 14.34 11.06
N HIS A 94 -0.43 13.14 10.52
CA HIS A 94 -1.04 12.00 11.19
C HIS A 94 -0.04 10.87 11.33
N GLU A 95 -0.09 10.20 12.48
CA GLU A 95 0.74 9.06 12.81
C GLU A 95 0.12 7.75 12.35
N LEU A 96 -1.20 7.69 12.42
CA LEU A 96 -2.01 6.54 12.04
C LEU A 96 -3.19 7.00 11.20
N ALA A 97 -3.51 6.23 10.15
CA ALA A 97 -4.68 6.48 9.33
C ALA A 97 -5.36 5.17 8.90
N VAL A 98 -6.68 5.21 8.83
CA VAL A 98 -7.52 4.17 8.25
C VAL A 98 -8.40 4.81 7.19
N VAL A 99 -8.43 4.19 6.01
CA VAL A 99 -9.25 4.64 4.88
C VAL A 99 -10.11 3.49 4.40
N THR A 100 -11.41 3.74 4.27
CA THR A 100 -12.34 2.86 3.56
C THR A 100 -12.75 3.51 2.25
N MET A 101 -12.79 2.72 1.19
CA MET A 101 -13.23 3.18 -0.13
C MET A 101 -14.21 2.17 -0.72
N LYS A 102 -15.10 2.65 -1.57
CA LYS A 102 -16.03 1.82 -2.33
C LYS A 102 -15.86 2.08 -3.82
N SER A 103 -15.76 1.02 -4.61
CA SER A 103 -15.73 1.14 -6.06
C SER A 103 -17.14 1.28 -6.66
N LYS A 104 -17.22 1.70 -7.93
CA LYS A 104 -18.48 1.79 -8.67
C LYS A 104 -19.22 0.43 -8.74
N LYS A 105 -18.47 -0.69 -8.79
CA LYS A 105 -19.02 -2.05 -8.79
C LYS A 105 -19.26 -2.64 -7.40
N GLY A 106 -19.00 -1.86 -6.34
CA GLY A 106 -19.28 -2.24 -4.97
C GLY A 106 -18.14 -2.93 -4.22
N VAL A 107 -16.93 -3.06 -4.79
CA VAL A 107 -15.77 -3.60 -4.08
C VAL A 107 -15.40 -2.65 -2.93
N ILE A 108 -15.20 -3.22 -1.74
CA ILE A 108 -14.76 -2.46 -0.56
C ILE A 108 -13.25 -2.56 -0.44
N CYS A 109 -12.57 -1.41 -0.33
CA CYS A 109 -11.14 -1.34 -0.03
C CYS A 109 -10.93 -0.77 1.36
N VAL A 110 -10.06 -1.40 2.15
CA VAL A 110 -9.67 -0.95 3.49
C VAL A 110 -8.15 -0.82 3.52
N ILE A 111 -7.66 0.36 3.88
CA ILE A 111 -6.22 0.62 4.03
C ILE A 111 -5.97 1.06 5.46
N THR A 112 -4.95 0.47 6.11
CA THR A 112 -4.49 0.87 7.44
C THR A 112 -3.00 1.15 7.40
N ASN A 113 -2.62 2.38 7.77
CA ASN A 113 -1.24 2.83 7.78
C ASN A 113 -0.82 3.31 9.17
N SER A 114 0.44 3.05 9.52
CA SER A 114 1.07 3.57 10.74
C SER A 114 2.51 3.97 10.46
N ARG A 115 2.94 5.08 11.07
CA ARG A 115 4.33 5.57 11.03
C ARG A 115 5.26 4.83 12.00
N HIS A 116 4.76 3.79 12.68
CA HIS A 116 5.56 2.93 13.55
C HIS A 116 5.06 1.50 13.55
N CYS A 117 6.00 0.55 13.76
CA CYS A 117 5.73 -0.87 13.88
C CYS A 117 6.93 -1.57 14.53
N SER A 118 6.78 -2.02 15.77
CA SER A 118 7.88 -2.60 16.57
C SER A 118 8.43 -3.92 16.02
N PHE A 119 7.67 -4.62 15.18
CA PHE A 119 8.03 -5.92 14.62
C PHE A 119 8.51 -5.85 13.15
N GLY A 120 8.90 -4.67 12.68
CA GLY A 120 9.50 -4.46 11.35
C GLY A 120 8.58 -3.77 10.35
N TYR A 121 8.96 -3.78 9.07
CA TYR A 121 8.23 -3.15 7.98
C TYR A 121 7.07 -4.04 7.55
N ASP A 122 5.86 -3.74 8.01
CA ASP A 122 4.67 -4.57 7.82
C ASP A 122 3.90 -4.13 6.56
N GLN A 123 3.93 -4.97 5.52
CA GLN A 123 3.37 -4.68 4.20
C GLN A 123 2.58 -5.89 3.68
N ARG A 124 1.26 -5.87 3.86
CA ARG A 124 0.38 -6.99 3.51
C ARG A 124 -0.76 -6.56 2.62
N VAL A 125 -1.12 -7.42 1.68
CA VAL A 125 -2.27 -7.24 0.79
C VAL A 125 -3.12 -8.51 0.79
N GLU A 126 -4.40 -8.36 1.09
CA GLU A 126 -5.43 -9.39 0.99
C GLU A 126 -6.42 -9.00 -0.11
N LEU A 127 -6.70 -9.94 -1.01
CA LEU A 127 -7.77 -9.85 -2.00
C LEU A 127 -8.77 -10.97 -1.70
N PHE A 128 -9.97 -10.59 -1.27
CA PHE A 128 -11.05 -11.53 -0.95
C PHE A 128 -12.10 -11.51 -2.05
N GLY A 129 -12.46 -12.67 -2.54
CA GLY A 129 -13.47 -12.86 -3.57
C GLY A 129 -14.46 -13.97 -3.22
N LYS A 130 -15.48 -14.14 -4.07
CA LYS A 130 -16.57 -15.08 -3.85
C LYS A 130 -16.09 -16.52 -3.59
N ASN A 131 -15.00 -16.94 -4.24
CA ASN A 131 -14.56 -18.34 -4.25
C ASN A 131 -13.22 -18.54 -3.52
N GLY A 132 -12.69 -17.53 -2.83
CA GLY A 132 -11.44 -17.65 -2.11
C GLY A 132 -10.75 -16.34 -1.83
N MET A 133 -9.51 -16.43 -1.39
CA MET A 133 -8.69 -15.31 -0.98
C MET A 133 -7.25 -15.46 -1.50
N LEU A 134 -6.64 -14.34 -1.87
CA LEU A 134 -5.22 -14.24 -2.19
C LEU A 134 -4.54 -13.32 -1.17
N LEU A 135 -3.41 -13.76 -0.65
CA LEU A 135 -2.62 -13.01 0.33
C LEU A 135 -1.19 -12.82 -0.17
N SER A 136 -0.72 -11.58 -0.15
CA SER A 136 0.70 -11.24 -0.26
C SER A 136 1.17 -10.74 1.10
N GLY A 137 1.92 -11.58 1.82
CA GLY A 137 2.40 -11.33 3.16
C GLY A 137 3.76 -10.64 3.22
N ASN A 138 4.27 -10.52 4.44
CA ASN A 138 5.58 -9.97 4.72
C ASN A 138 6.71 -10.95 4.34
N LYS A 139 7.89 -10.40 4.08
CA LYS A 139 9.12 -11.19 3.92
C LYS A 139 9.81 -11.31 5.28
N GLU A 140 10.09 -12.54 5.67
CA GLU A 140 10.89 -12.86 6.84
C GLU A 140 12.39 -12.69 6.52
N ILE A 141 13.20 -12.44 7.55
CA ILE A 141 14.66 -12.37 7.42
C ILE A 141 15.22 -13.74 7.04
N ASN A 142 14.68 -14.79 7.67
CA ASN A 142 14.95 -16.20 7.41
C ASN A 142 13.79 -17.06 7.90
N SER A 143 13.84 -18.37 7.64
CA SER A 143 12.80 -19.35 8.02
C SER A 143 12.98 -19.94 9.41
N THR A 144 13.86 -19.41 10.28
CA THR A 144 14.10 -19.96 11.63
C THR A 144 12.96 -19.62 12.58
N GLU A 145 12.48 -20.63 13.30
CA GLU A 145 11.51 -20.51 14.40
C GLU A 145 12.10 -21.07 15.68
N LEU A 146 11.83 -20.43 16.81
CA LEU A 146 12.23 -20.90 18.13
C LEU A 146 11.06 -21.63 18.81
N PHE A 147 11.30 -22.84 19.23
CA PHE A 147 10.39 -23.63 20.07
C PHE A 147 11.10 -23.91 21.38
N ASN A 148 10.51 -23.59 22.54
CA ASN A 148 11.02 -23.90 23.87
C ASN A 148 9.85 -23.89 24.87
N SER A 149 10.16 -23.97 26.18
CA SER A 149 9.13 -23.98 27.25
C SER A 149 8.24 -22.72 27.29
N ASN A 150 8.69 -21.60 26.70
CA ASN A 150 7.96 -20.33 26.71
C ASN A 150 7.21 -20.06 25.39
N PHE A 151 7.63 -20.70 24.29
CA PHE A 151 7.10 -20.43 22.96
C PHE A 151 6.87 -21.73 22.18
N SER A 152 5.67 -21.93 21.66
CA SER A 152 5.38 -22.96 20.66
C SER A 152 5.76 -22.58 19.24
N SER A 153 6.03 -21.29 18.97
CA SER A 153 6.66 -20.74 17.78
C SER A 153 6.99 -19.27 18.03
N SER A 154 8.23 -18.87 17.78
CA SER A 154 8.66 -17.48 17.82
C SER A 154 9.57 -17.22 16.63
N LYS A 155 9.30 -16.16 15.87
CA LYS A 155 10.04 -15.76 14.69
C LYS A 155 10.75 -14.43 14.92
N LYS A 156 11.81 -14.19 14.17
CA LYS A 156 12.44 -12.86 14.12
C LYS A 156 11.49 -11.84 13.52
N PRO A 157 11.64 -10.53 13.86
CA PRO A 157 10.94 -9.46 13.19
C PRO A 157 11.10 -9.51 11.67
N PHE A 158 10.15 -8.91 10.94
CA PHE A 158 10.23 -8.76 9.50
C PHE A 158 11.42 -7.88 9.08
N LEU A 159 11.71 -7.86 7.78
CA LEU A 159 12.69 -6.92 7.22
C LEU A 159 12.40 -5.50 7.71
N ASN A 160 13.44 -4.77 8.12
CA ASN A 160 13.25 -3.53 8.85
C ASN A 160 13.05 -2.30 7.96
N PHE A 161 13.31 -2.39 6.64
CA PHE A 161 13.23 -1.20 5.79
C PHE A 161 12.74 -1.50 4.37
N PHE A 162 12.18 -0.48 3.71
CA PHE A 162 11.57 -0.65 2.40
C PHE A 162 12.60 -1.03 1.32
N ILE A 163 13.85 -0.59 1.43
CA ILE A 163 14.90 -0.95 0.46
C ILE A 163 15.13 -2.46 0.46
N ASP A 164 15.24 -3.07 1.63
CA ASP A 164 15.44 -4.52 1.76
C ASP A 164 14.19 -5.28 1.32
N ARG A 165 13.01 -4.82 1.77
CA ARG A 165 11.73 -5.46 1.43
C ARG A 165 11.45 -5.44 -0.07
N TYR A 166 11.77 -4.33 -0.75
CA TYR A 166 11.45 -4.11 -2.16
C TYR A 166 12.66 -4.16 -3.10
N LYS A 167 13.79 -4.72 -2.66
CA LYS A 167 15.00 -4.86 -3.50
C LYS A 167 14.69 -5.46 -4.89
N ASP A 168 13.95 -6.57 -4.91
CA ASP A 168 13.56 -7.23 -6.17
C ASP A 168 12.64 -6.33 -7.01
N ALA A 169 11.71 -5.61 -6.36
CA ALA A 169 10.80 -4.69 -7.03
C ALA A 169 11.57 -3.54 -7.71
N TYR A 170 12.53 -2.93 -7.03
CA TYR A 170 13.37 -1.87 -7.61
C TYR A 170 14.20 -2.39 -8.79
N ASN A 171 14.81 -3.56 -8.67
CA ASN A 171 15.57 -4.18 -9.75
C ASN A 171 14.67 -4.45 -10.97
N LEU A 172 13.47 -4.99 -10.78
CA LEU A 172 12.51 -5.24 -11.85
C LEU A 172 12.02 -3.92 -12.48
N GLN A 173 11.78 -2.90 -11.68
CA GLN A 173 11.36 -1.58 -12.15
C GLN A 173 12.42 -0.92 -13.03
N LEU A 174 13.69 -0.95 -12.63
CA LEU A 174 14.82 -0.44 -13.41
C LEU A 174 15.00 -1.22 -14.72
N LYS A 175 14.91 -2.56 -14.66
CA LYS A 175 14.96 -3.41 -15.85
C LYS A 175 13.84 -3.10 -16.84
N GLU A 176 12.62 -2.86 -16.33
CA GLU A 176 11.49 -2.46 -17.18
C GLU A 176 11.72 -1.07 -17.78
N LEU A 177 12.27 -0.11 -17.04
CA LEU A 177 12.57 1.23 -17.52
C LEU A 177 13.51 1.22 -18.73
N THR A 178 14.53 0.36 -18.73
CA THR A 178 15.43 0.19 -19.90
C THR A 178 14.71 -0.36 -21.12
N THR A 179 13.76 -1.29 -20.92
CA THR A 179 12.96 -1.87 -22.01
C THR A 179 11.92 -0.88 -22.54
N LEU A 180 11.32 -0.08 -21.64
CA LEU A 180 10.42 1.03 -21.96
C LEU A 180 11.13 2.10 -22.80
N HIS A 181 12.37 2.45 -22.45
CA HIS A 181 13.19 3.40 -23.23
C HIS A 181 13.35 2.95 -24.66
N LYS A 182 13.62 1.67 -24.90
CA LYS A 182 13.72 1.03 -26.22
C LYS A 182 12.40 0.97 -27.00
N GLY A 183 11.28 1.39 -26.41
CA GLY A 183 9.97 1.41 -27.07
C GLY A 183 9.24 0.07 -27.17
N LYS A 184 9.74 -0.97 -26.53
CA LYS A 184 9.20 -2.35 -26.65
C LYS A 184 8.00 -2.65 -25.79
N ILE A 185 7.74 -1.85 -24.76
CA ILE A 185 6.64 -2.05 -23.79
C ILE A 185 6.02 -0.72 -23.37
N LYS A 186 4.85 -0.80 -22.71
CA LYS A 186 4.23 0.33 -22.00
C LYS A 186 4.60 0.26 -20.52
N SER A 187 4.70 1.43 -19.86
CA SER A 187 4.94 1.50 -18.41
C SER A 187 3.81 0.85 -17.62
N ARG A 188 4.14 0.09 -16.57
CA ARG A 188 3.16 -0.42 -15.59
C ARG A 188 2.69 0.66 -14.63
N SER A 189 3.44 1.75 -14.45
CA SER A 189 3.07 2.89 -13.61
C SER A 189 3.18 4.18 -14.42
N THR A 190 2.03 4.67 -14.86
CA THR A 190 1.89 5.83 -15.73
C THR A 190 1.69 7.11 -14.93
N PHE A 191 1.81 8.27 -15.60
CA PHE A 191 1.46 9.55 -15.00
C PHE A 191 0.00 9.59 -14.53
N GLU A 192 -0.92 8.99 -15.29
CA GLU A 192 -2.34 8.88 -14.91
C GLU A 192 -2.52 8.09 -13.61
N ASP A 193 -1.75 7.02 -13.39
CA ASP A 193 -1.80 6.28 -12.13
C ASP A 193 -1.40 7.16 -10.94
N GLY A 194 -0.37 7.99 -11.10
CA GLY A 194 0.05 8.94 -10.08
C GLY A 194 -0.98 10.02 -9.79
N TYR A 195 -1.54 10.60 -10.84
CA TYR A 195 -2.60 11.61 -10.73
C TYR A 195 -3.82 11.06 -9.98
N MET A 196 -4.27 9.87 -10.34
CA MET A 196 -5.43 9.25 -9.70
C MET A 196 -5.15 8.82 -8.24
N ALA A 197 -3.94 8.33 -7.93
CA ALA A 197 -3.55 8.05 -6.55
C ALA A 197 -3.51 9.33 -5.70
N LEU A 198 -2.99 10.44 -6.25
CA LEU A 198 -2.99 11.75 -5.60
C LEU A 198 -4.41 12.30 -5.41
N LYS A 199 -5.32 12.08 -6.37
CA LYS A 199 -6.75 12.43 -6.24
C LYS A 199 -7.39 11.73 -5.04
N LEU A 200 -7.10 10.44 -4.83
CA LEU A 200 -7.56 9.68 -3.65
C LEU A 200 -6.97 10.23 -2.35
N ALA A 201 -5.67 10.54 -2.32
CA ALA A 201 -5.03 11.16 -1.16
C ALA A 201 -5.68 12.51 -0.78
N ASN A 202 -5.98 13.35 -1.78
CA ASN A 202 -6.67 14.62 -1.55
C ASN A 202 -8.11 14.43 -1.06
N ALA A 203 -8.81 13.42 -1.57
CA ALA A 203 -10.14 13.06 -1.08
C ALA A 203 -10.13 12.62 0.40
N CYS A 204 -9.06 11.94 0.85
CA CYS A 204 -8.89 11.60 2.27
C CYS A 204 -8.76 12.85 3.16
N TYR A 205 -7.95 13.83 2.78
CA TYR A 205 -7.88 15.10 3.51
C TYR A 205 -9.22 15.82 3.55
N LYS A 206 -9.95 15.83 2.43
CA LYS A 206 -11.31 16.39 2.38
C LYS A 206 -12.26 15.64 3.29
N SER A 207 -12.21 14.30 3.33
CA SER A 207 -13.01 13.47 4.22
C SER A 207 -12.75 13.77 5.69
N LEU A 208 -11.49 13.90 6.11
CA LEU A 208 -11.11 14.31 7.47
C LEU A 208 -11.65 15.68 7.84
N SER A 209 -11.48 16.67 6.95
CA SER A 209 -11.97 18.04 7.19
C SER A 209 -13.49 18.09 7.34
N LEU A 210 -14.21 17.34 6.52
CA LEU A 210 -15.67 17.29 6.53
C LEU A 210 -16.25 16.31 7.56
N LYS A 211 -15.41 15.44 8.16
CA LYS A 211 -15.82 14.35 9.07
C LYS A 211 -16.90 13.44 8.47
N LYS A 212 -16.85 13.21 7.17
CA LYS A 212 -17.79 12.35 6.43
C LYS A 212 -17.16 11.75 5.17
N SER A 213 -17.85 10.79 4.56
CA SER A 213 -17.43 10.26 3.28
C SER A 213 -17.50 11.32 2.16
N VAL A 214 -16.65 11.16 1.15
CA VAL A 214 -16.54 12.03 -0.02
C VAL A 214 -16.76 11.19 -1.28
N LYS A 215 -17.70 11.62 -2.12
CA LYS A 215 -17.88 11.07 -3.47
C LYS A 215 -16.84 11.66 -4.43
N LEU A 216 -16.42 10.86 -5.42
CA LEU A 216 -15.36 11.18 -6.40
C LEU A 216 -15.92 11.40 -7.81
#